data_b6f22cfce3ad2695fd313ec17eb33602
#
_entry.id   b6f22cfce3ad2695fd313ec17eb33602
#
_cell.length_a   1.000
_cell.length_b   1.000
_cell.length_c   1.000
_cell.angle_alpha   90.00
_cell.angle_beta   90.00
_cell.angle_gamma   90.00
#
_symmetry.space_group_name_H-M   'P 1'
#
loop_
_entity.id
_entity.type
_entity.pdbx_description
1 polymer ?
#
loop_
_entity_poly.entity_id
_entity_poly.type
_entity_poly.pdbx_seq_one_letter_code
_entity_poly.pdbx_strand_id
1 'polypeptide(L)'
;MRTILNQWRIGLLALLAACSSPDQQTTTAPAAQDVRVRYTARRVALPGVPRRGRLLDRHDSVLVATRPEFLLKLPPRPPLDTLALGRLLGWDSTTVRRRFAEARPYAGAGSYPVQFRLTAAEVRRVRRDSAAWPTLALSQRPRRVYTTAAGAPVLGYWSEEAQPFLGQARRTSRGRFYRLRNGGVESYYNGLLAGHRGYAHPLEDAQGRPHGSWTRDTLFQEGQDLHLTIDAGLQSYAEKLLGGRKGYLVALDPRTGEILAYVSGPVFDPATLTAPDRAGLRAELLESDDRPLLNRPATLANPPGSVFKLVNAAVALQLGAIGPGTGFRCDQSLISCVHEHPVPRNLTVGLQYSCNPYFYQVMRNLIERVPDSLAADTVAARHANLAQWRRYVRSFGLDSVLGTDVPREAPGFLPTPAYYDKARQTRRWTYRSIYSLSIGQGEINLTGLQMANMAAIIANRGWYYPPHLVRGIGAGGPLPRFLHKHRTLIDSVHFAALLPGMKAVLERGGTAEASSLADVGITVAGKTGTVENGGDDDDDHAAFVGFAPADNPRIAVAVYLENAGFGATAAAPCAVLVMEKYLRGSIAPKRRNWERRIMSRARQGY
;
A
#
# COMPACT_ATOMS: atom_id res chain seq x y z
N MET A 1 -25.54 25.29 31.98
CA MET A 1 -26.37 24.71 33.06
C MET A 1 -25.59 23.52 33.58
N ARG A 2 -24.84 23.68 34.61
CA ARG A 2 -25.06 23.60 36.06
C ARG A 2 -25.73 22.28 36.48
N THR A 3 -24.90 21.47 37.13
CA THR A 3 -25.08 20.75 38.41
C THR A 3 -25.86 19.44 38.38
N ILE A 4 -25.21 18.35 38.85
CA ILE A 4 -25.57 17.69 40.13
C ILE A 4 -24.37 16.84 40.61
N LEU A 5 -23.83 17.22 41.77
CA LEU A 5 -23.04 16.42 42.71
C LEU A 5 -24.04 15.72 43.67
N ASN A 6 -23.73 14.51 44.13
CA ASN A 6 -23.84 14.08 45.54
C ASN A 6 -23.53 12.57 45.65
N GLN A 7 -22.48 12.27 46.42
CA GLN A 7 -22.49 11.79 47.81
C GLN A 7 -22.88 10.32 47.99
N TRP A 8 -21.93 9.53 48.44
CA TRP A 8 -22.17 8.51 49.47
C TRP A 8 -21.00 8.48 50.45
N ARG A 9 -21.28 8.94 51.71
CA ARG A 9 -20.50 8.67 52.94
C ARG A 9 -21.27 7.65 53.74
N ILE A 10 -20.59 6.59 54.20
CA ILE A 10 -20.97 5.74 55.36
C ILE A 10 -19.63 5.31 55.94
N GLY A 11 -19.15 5.57 57.09
CA GLY A 11 -19.66 5.52 58.42
C GLY A 11 -19.22 4.19 59.06
N LEU A 12 -18.02 4.14 59.75
CA LEU A 12 -17.66 2.98 60.57
C LEU A 12 -17.42 3.41 62.01
N LEU A 13 -18.27 2.87 62.90
CA LEU A 13 -18.20 3.01 64.34
C LEU A 13 -17.17 2.04 64.91
N ALA A 14 -16.49 2.54 65.93
CA ALA A 14 -15.52 1.81 66.77
C ALA A 14 -16.20 0.91 67.80
N LEU A 15 -15.57 -0.20 68.08
CA LEU A 15 -15.81 -0.97 69.34
C LEU A 15 -14.49 -1.17 70.06
N LEU A 16 -14.41 -0.56 71.25
CA LEU A 16 -13.38 -0.73 72.25
C LEU A 16 -13.72 -1.98 73.10
N ALA A 17 -12.71 -2.83 73.33
CA ALA A 17 -12.67 -3.75 74.46
C ALA A 17 -11.28 -3.78 75.02
N ALA A 18 -11.18 -3.37 76.26
CA ALA A 18 -9.97 -3.39 77.07
C ALA A 18 -9.68 -4.77 77.63
N CYS A 19 -8.41 -5.16 77.69
CA CYS A 19 -7.87 -6.11 78.69
C CYS A 19 -6.45 -5.73 79.04
N SER A 20 -6.19 -5.72 80.35
CA SER A 20 -5.07 -5.26 81.11
C SER A 20 -3.77 -6.04 80.92
N SER A 21 -2.66 -5.35 81.14
CA SER A 21 -1.23 -5.70 81.13
C SER A 21 -0.84 -6.84 82.08
N PRO A 22 0.36 -7.44 81.88
CA PRO A 22 1.47 -6.95 82.71
C PRO A 22 2.83 -6.78 81.97
N ASP A 23 3.64 -5.99 82.59
CA ASP A 23 5.03 -5.64 82.38
C ASP A 23 5.93 -6.65 81.67
N GLN A 24 6.68 -6.15 80.68
CA GLN A 24 8.06 -6.58 80.46
C GLN A 24 8.87 -5.56 79.60
N GLN A 25 9.90 -5.10 80.25
CA GLN A 25 11.20 -4.68 79.72
C GLN A 25 11.35 -3.95 78.40
N THR A 26 11.63 -2.65 78.54
CA THR A 26 12.20 -1.82 77.51
C THR A 26 13.51 -2.29 76.97
N THR A 27 13.50 -2.90 75.78
CA THR A 27 14.65 -2.88 74.88
C THR A 27 14.42 -1.74 73.89
N THR A 28 15.21 -0.70 73.96
CA THR A 28 15.25 0.39 72.97
C THR A 28 15.66 -0.17 71.63
N ALA A 29 14.70 -0.39 70.76
CA ALA A 29 14.97 -0.60 69.35
C ALA A 29 15.63 0.68 68.78
N PRO A 30 16.67 0.59 67.96
CA PRO A 30 17.27 1.77 67.34
C PRO A 30 16.19 2.47 66.49
N ALA A 31 16.08 3.80 66.70
CA ALA A 31 15.16 4.65 65.98
C ALA A 31 15.23 4.37 64.48
N ALA A 32 14.13 3.88 63.90
CA ALA A 32 14.00 3.75 62.46
C ALA A 32 14.29 5.11 61.84
N GLN A 33 15.41 5.27 61.21
CA GLN A 33 15.69 6.46 60.44
C GLN A 33 14.59 6.57 59.40
N ASP A 34 13.80 7.63 59.50
CA ASP A 34 12.73 7.98 58.59
C ASP A 34 13.39 8.31 57.21
N VAL A 35 13.64 7.28 56.42
CA VAL A 35 14.27 7.40 55.09
C VAL A 35 13.18 7.97 54.19
N ARG A 36 13.15 9.30 54.04
CA ARG A 36 12.28 9.95 53.03
C ARG A 36 12.79 9.63 51.64
N VAL A 37 12.22 8.60 51.03
CA VAL A 37 12.48 8.22 49.65
C VAL A 37 11.75 9.25 48.76
N ARG A 38 12.51 9.94 47.90
CA ARG A 38 11.96 10.85 46.89
C ARG A 38 11.98 10.18 45.55
N TYR A 39 10.88 10.28 44.83
CA TYR A 39 10.86 9.93 43.41
C TYR A 39 11.64 10.98 42.62
N THR A 40 12.61 10.56 41.83
CA THR A 40 13.28 11.48 40.94
C THR A 40 12.41 11.71 39.70
N ALA A 41 12.44 12.94 39.16
CA ALA A 41 11.83 13.25 37.87
C ALA A 41 12.57 12.57 36.69
N ARG A 42 13.71 11.93 36.96
CA ARG A 42 14.54 11.30 35.93
C ARG A 42 13.96 9.95 35.52
N ARG A 43 13.47 9.89 34.29
CA ARG A 43 13.04 8.65 33.66
C ARG A 43 14.24 7.89 33.07
N VAL A 44 14.43 6.65 33.45
CA VAL A 44 15.55 5.80 33.00
C VAL A 44 15.02 4.63 32.17
N ALA A 45 15.62 4.41 31.00
CA ALA A 45 15.28 3.26 30.19
C ALA A 45 15.76 1.96 30.85
N LEU A 46 14.87 1.00 30.98
CA LEU A 46 15.21 -0.34 31.44
C LEU A 46 16.12 -1.06 30.43
N PRO A 47 16.95 -2.00 30.88
CA PRO A 47 17.77 -2.81 29.99
C PRO A 47 16.92 -3.55 28.95
N GLY A 48 17.43 -3.63 27.71
CA GLY A 48 16.77 -4.29 26.60
C GLY A 48 16.30 -3.33 25.52
N VAL A 49 16.44 -3.77 24.28
CA VAL A 49 15.88 -3.11 23.09
C VAL A 49 14.80 -4.04 22.56
N PRO A 50 13.55 -3.57 22.41
CA PRO A 50 12.49 -4.40 21.87
C PRO A 50 12.89 -4.93 20.50
N ARG A 51 12.65 -6.20 20.26
CA ARG A 51 12.77 -6.78 18.92
C ARG A 51 11.64 -6.21 18.06
N ARG A 52 12.00 -5.65 16.91
CA ARG A 52 10.98 -5.21 15.94
C ARG A 52 10.29 -6.43 15.34
N GLY A 53 8.96 -6.42 15.28
CA GLY A 53 8.12 -7.48 14.74
C GLY A 53 8.48 -7.84 13.30
N ARG A 54 8.18 -9.05 12.89
CA ARG A 54 8.40 -9.56 11.53
C ARG A 54 7.25 -9.17 10.63
N LEU A 55 7.51 -9.14 9.30
CA LEU A 55 6.47 -9.15 8.28
C LEU A 55 6.44 -10.54 7.65
N LEU A 56 5.27 -11.15 7.66
CA LEU A 56 5.04 -12.47 7.09
C LEU A 56 4.05 -12.34 5.93
N ASP A 57 4.19 -13.18 4.89
CA ASP A 57 3.22 -13.24 3.81
C ASP A 57 1.94 -13.98 4.25
N ARG A 58 0.99 -14.16 3.33
CA ARG A 58 -0.28 -14.86 3.64
C ARG A 58 -0.10 -16.36 3.97
N HIS A 59 1.06 -16.95 3.71
CA HIS A 59 1.43 -18.33 4.02
C HIS A 59 2.40 -18.41 5.20
N ASP A 60 2.52 -17.31 5.97
CA ASP A 60 3.41 -17.16 7.12
C ASP A 60 4.91 -17.29 6.80
N SER A 61 5.29 -17.12 5.54
CA SER A 61 6.69 -17.01 5.12
C SER A 61 7.25 -15.65 5.52
N VAL A 62 8.43 -15.62 6.13
CA VAL A 62 9.06 -14.38 6.58
C VAL A 62 9.55 -13.55 5.40
N LEU A 63 8.99 -12.36 5.22
CA LEU A 63 9.41 -11.39 4.21
C LEU A 63 10.42 -10.38 4.74
N VAL A 64 10.25 -9.96 5.99
CA VAL A 64 11.15 -8.99 6.64
C VAL A 64 11.34 -9.38 8.11
N ALA A 65 12.60 -9.43 8.54
CA ALA A 65 12.95 -9.73 9.92
C ALA A 65 14.07 -8.82 10.42
N THR A 66 14.20 -8.72 11.75
CA THR A 66 15.35 -8.05 12.38
C THR A 66 16.39 -9.09 12.74
N ARG A 67 17.62 -8.89 12.27
CA ARG A 67 18.77 -9.73 12.60
C ARG A 67 19.86 -8.89 13.28
N PRO A 68 20.66 -9.47 14.17
CA PRO A 68 21.82 -8.77 14.72
C PRO A 68 22.86 -8.51 13.64
N GLU A 69 23.34 -7.29 13.57
CA GLU A 69 24.49 -6.88 12.77
C GLU A 69 25.61 -6.47 13.71
N PHE A 70 26.81 -6.95 13.44
CA PHE A 70 27.97 -6.65 14.24
C PHE A 70 28.86 -5.63 13.53
N LEU A 71 29.25 -4.59 14.27
CA LEU A 71 30.12 -3.52 13.81
C LEU A 71 31.40 -3.53 14.63
N LEU A 72 32.54 -3.62 13.95
CA LEU A 72 33.83 -3.36 14.53
C LEU A 72 34.14 -1.86 14.42
N LYS A 73 34.30 -1.19 15.55
CA LYS A 73 34.62 0.22 15.67
C LYS A 73 36.11 0.37 15.94
N LEU A 74 36.77 1.13 15.10
CA LEU A 74 38.18 1.41 15.23
C LEU A 74 38.42 2.72 16.01
N PRO A 75 39.38 2.77 16.93
CA PRO A 75 39.72 3.97 17.66
C PRO A 75 40.37 5.01 16.73
N PRO A 76 40.21 6.31 17.01
CA PRO A 76 40.81 7.36 16.20
C PRO A 76 42.36 7.44 16.38
N ARG A 77 42.89 6.94 17.48
CA ARG A 77 44.33 6.91 17.84
C ARG A 77 44.61 5.76 18.82
N PRO A 78 45.80 5.11 18.82
CA PRO A 78 46.93 5.30 17.88
C PRO A 78 46.63 4.77 16.48
N PRO A 79 47.49 5.05 15.47
CA PRO A 79 47.33 4.50 14.14
C PRO A 79 47.25 2.98 14.20
N LEU A 80 46.21 2.42 13.61
CA LEU A 80 45.96 0.99 13.60
C LEU A 80 46.87 0.30 12.56
N ASP A 81 47.54 -0.76 12.92
CA ASP A 81 48.20 -1.63 11.95
C ASP A 81 47.14 -2.35 11.09
N THR A 82 46.97 -1.84 9.87
CA THR A 82 45.98 -2.36 8.93
C THR A 82 46.28 -3.78 8.46
N LEU A 83 47.58 -4.18 8.46
CA LEU A 83 47.99 -5.54 8.10
C LEU A 83 47.67 -6.53 9.24
N ALA A 84 47.91 -6.11 10.45
CA ALA A 84 47.58 -6.94 11.63
C ALA A 84 46.03 -7.08 11.76
N LEU A 85 45.27 -6.01 11.52
CA LEU A 85 43.80 -6.10 11.44
C LEU A 85 43.34 -7.03 10.32
N GLY A 86 43.97 -6.96 9.14
CA GLY A 86 43.72 -7.88 8.04
C GLY A 86 43.91 -9.34 8.42
N ARG A 87 45.03 -9.65 9.13
CA ARG A 87 45.29 -11.00 9.64
C ARG A 87 44.26 -11.46 10.67
N LEU A 88 43.87 -10.60 11.62
CA LEU A 88 42.81 -10.88 12.59
C LEU A 88 41.49 -11.24 11.90
N LEU A 89 41.09 -10.46 10.92
CA LEU A 89 39.81 -10.62 10.21
C LEU A 89 39.87 -11.65 9.06
N GLY A 90 41.07 -12.11 8.70
CA GLY A 90 41.32 -13.02 7.59
C GLY A 90 41.10 -12.32 6.23
N TRP A 91 41.45 -11.02 6.14
CA TRP A 91 41.40 -10.22 4.92
C TRP A 91 42.78 -10.19 4.28
N ASP A 92 42.79 -10.35 2.97
CA ASP A 92 43.97 -10.05 2.17
C ASP A 92 44.15 -8.53 2.00
N SER A 93 45.28 -8.10 1.45
CA SER A 93 45.62 -6.70 1.27
C SER A 93 44.64 -5.95 0.35
N THR A 94 44.02 -6.65 -0.61
CA THR A 94 43.03 -6.09 -1.53
C THR A 94 41.71 -5.86 -0.79
N THR A 95 41.27 -6.83 0.01
CA THR A 95 40.08 -6.70 0.86
C THR A 95 40.24 -5.60 1.91
N VAL A 96 41.41 -5.50 2.56
CA VAL A 96 41.70 -4.39 3.49
C VAL A 96 41.50 -3.04 2.80
N ARG A 97 42.16 -2.81 1.67
CA ARG A 97 42.04 -1.54 0.92
C ARG A 97 40.59 -1.23 0.54
N ARG A 98 39.88 -2.20 0.01
CA ARG A 98 38.47 -2.05 -0.38
C ARG A 98 37.59 -1.71 0.84
N ARG A 99 37.70 -2.46 1.92
CA ARG A 99 36.90 -2.26 3.14
C ARG A 99 37.14 -0.91 3.79
N PHE A 100 38.40 -0.44 3.80
CA PHE A 100 38.71 0.91 4.30
C PHE A 100 38.17 2.00 3.39
N ALA A 101 38.16 1.80 2.07
CA ALA A 101 37.56 2.73 1.13
C ALA A 101 36.03 2.81 1.32
N GLU A 102 35.38 1.67 1.50
CA GLU A 102 33.93 1.58 1.77
C GLU A 102 33.54 2.21 3.12
N ALA A 103 34.40 2.11 4.13
CA ALA A 103 34.13 2.64 5.47
C ALA A 103 34.29 4.17 5.59
N ARG A 104 35.05 4.82 4.72
CA ARG A 104 35.31 6.27 4.74
C ARG A 104 34.06 7.14 4.73
N PRO A 105 32.99 6.84 3.95
CA PRO A 105 31.78 7.66 3.92
C PRO A 105 31.01 7.65 5.24
N TYR A 106 31.27 6.70 6.11
CA TYR A 106 30.60 6.52 7.39
C TYR A 106 31.40 7.05 8.60
N ALA A 107 32.52 7.68 8.36
CA ALA A 107 33.29 8.36 9.40
C ALA A 107 32.48 9.55 9.93
N GLY A 108 31.65 9.31 10.94
CA GLY A 108 30.90 10.35 11.65
C GLY A 108 31.76 11.09 12.66
N ALA A 109 31.25 12.22 13.18
CA ALA A 109 31.90 13.08 14.19
C ALA A 109 32.01 12.45 15.59
N GLY A 110 31.94 11.13 15.72
CA GLY A 110 32.00 10.42 16.98
C GLY A 110 33.40 9.89 17.33
N SER A 111 33.53 9.29 18.51
CA SER A 111 34.78 8.73 19.05
C SER A 111 35.42 7.63 18.20
N TYR A 112 34.71 7.10 17.19
CA TYR A 112 35.16 6.02 16.31
C TYR A 112 34.92 6.39 14.84
N PRO A 113 35.94 6.93 14.16
CA PRO A 113 35.78 7.43 12.80
C PRO A 113 35.61 6.35 11.73
N VAL A 114 35.98 5.09 12.02
CA VAL A 114 35.90 3.98 11.09
C VAL A 114 35.12 2.81 11.71
N GLN A 115 34.13 2.31 10.96
CA GLN A 115 33.32 1.17 11.39
C GLN A 115 33.23 0.14 10.25
N PHE A 116 33.47 -1.13 10.59
CA PHE A 116 33.31 -2.24 9.64
C PHE A 116 32.15 -3.14 10.05
N ARG A 117 31.37 -3.57 9.09
CA ARG A 117 30.43 -4.66 9.29
C ARG A 117 31.16 -5.98 9.23
N LEU A 118 30.88 -6.83 10.20
CA LEU A 118 31.51 -8.13 10.33
C LEU A 118 30.53 -9.25 9.98
N THR A 119 31.04 -10.25 9.28
CA THR A 119 30.40 -11.56 9.13
C THR A 119 30.46 -12.34 10.44
N ALA A 120 29.63 -13.38 10.59
CA ALA A 120 29.67 -14.24 11.76
C ALA A 120 31.04 -14.88 12.00
N ALA A 121 31.80 -15.22 10.95
CA ALA A 121 33.14 -15.76 11.04
C ALA A 121 34.15 -14.72 11.59
N GLU A 122 34.08 -13.50 11.09
CA GLU A 122 34.93 -12.38 11.55
C GLU A 122 34.63 -12.02 13.01
N VAL A 123 33.33 -12.00 13.40
CA VAL A 123 32.94 -11.80 14.81
C VAL A 123 33.57 -12.88 15.73
N ARG A 124 33.55 -14.14 15.30
CA ARG A 124 34.17 -15.21 16.08
C ARG A 124 35.67 -14.98 16.26
N ARG A 125 36.39 -14.54 15.22
CA ARG A 125 37.84 -14.23 15.30
C ARG A 125 38.09 -13.08 16.25
N VAL A 126 37.37 -11.95 16.11
CA VAL A 126 37.52 -10.79 16.98
C VAL A 126 37.26 -11.16 18.44
N ARG A 127 36.23 -11.97 18.72
CA ARG A 127 35.93 -12.41 20.11
C ARG A 127 36.99 -13.32 20.70
N ARG A 128 37.53 -14.24 19.89
CA ARG A 128 38.59 -15.15 20.34
C ARG A 128 39.86 -14.39 20.69
N ASP A 129 40.22 -13.39 19.88
CA ASP A 129 41.50 -12.70 20.03
C ASP A 129 41.32 -11.30 20.68
N SER A 130 40.17 -11.07 21.36
CA SER A 130 39.81 -9.77 21.94
C SER A 130 40.79 -9.21 22.97
N ALA A 131 41.46 -10.09 23.75
CA ALA A 131 42.45 -9.69 24.72
C ALA A 131 43.71 -9.03 24.10
N ALA A 132 44.06 -9.42 22.88
CA ALA A 132 45.16 -8.82 22.12
C ALA A 132 44.80 -7.46 21.47
N TRP A 133 43.51 -7.12 21.45
CA TRP A 133 43.00 -5.92 20.77
C TRP A 133 42.06 -5.08 21.66
N PRO A 134 42.51 -4.58 22.82
CA PRO A 134 41.67 -3.91 23.80
C PRO A 134 41.06 -2.60 23.30
N THR A 135 41.63 -2.03 22.24
CA THR A 135 41.15 -0.77 21.64
C THR A 135 40.05 -0.98 20.59
N LEU A 136 39.81 -2.21 20.14
CA LEU A 136 38.73 -2.51 19.20
C LEU A 136 37.41 -2.69 19.96
N ALA A 137 36.41 -1.92 19.55
CA ALA A 137 35.07 -2.05 20.13
C ALA A 137 34.13 -2.80 19.16
N LEU A 138 33.68 -3.99 19.60
CA LEU A 138 32.64 -4.75 18.92
C LEU A 138 31.28 -4.31 19.45
N SER A 139 30.45 -3.73 18.59
CA SER A 139 29.08 -3.36 18.91
C SER A 139 28.08 -4.19 18.10
N GLN A 140 26.93 -4.45 18.70
CA GLN A 140 25.81 -5.10 18.02
C GLN A 140 24.68 -4.10 17.86
N ARG A 141 24.06 -4.10 16.67
CA ARG A 141 22.86 -3.33 16.42
C ARG A 141 21.81 -4.18 15.68
N PRO A 142 20.52 -3.88 15.83
CA PRO A 142 19.49 -4.53 15.02
C PRO A 142 19.60 -4.05 13.57
N ARG A 143 19.47 -4.97 12.62
CA ARG A 143 19.37 -4.69 11.19
C ARG A 143 18.10 -5.28 10.61
N ARG A 144 17.34 -4.49 9.89
CA ARG A 144 16.19 -4.94 9.13
C ARG A 144 16.64 -5.62 7.85
N VAL A 145 16.23 -6.88 7.65
CA VAL A 145 16.63 -7.71 6.52
C VAL A 145 15.39 -8.11 5.73
N TYR A 146 15.40 -7.83 4.44
CA TYR A 146 14.39 -8.20 3.48
C TYR A 146 14.82 -9.52 2.84
N THR A 147 13.97 -10.55 2.91
CA THR A 147 14.24 -11.89 2.36
C THR A 147 13.72 -12.02 0.93
N THR A 148 13.00 -11.01 0.44
CA THR A 148 12.46 -10.92 -0.91
C THR A 148 12.93 -9.65 -1.58
N ALA A 149 13.15 -9.71 -2.89
CA ALA A 149 13.40 -8.54 -3.72
C ALA A 149 12.10 -7.89 -4.25
N ALA A 150 10.93 -8.47 -3.92
CA ALA A 150 9.62 -8.02 -4.35
C ALA A 150 8.86 -7.32 -3.22
N GLY A 151 7.86 -6.52 -3.58
CA GLY A 151 6.93 -5.90 -2.64
C GLY A 151 7.41 -4.58 -2.05
N ALA A 152 8.35 -3.87 -2.68
CA ALA A 152 8.88 -2.61 -2.15
C ALA A 152 7.82 -1.58 -1.73
N PRO A 153 6.75 -1.30 -2.51
CA PRO A 153 5.70 -0.35 -2.11
C PRO A 153 4.84 -0.84 -0.95
N VAL A 154 4.67 -2.17 -0.83
CA VAL A 154 3.89 -2.82 0.23
C VAL A 154 4.66 -2.87 1.53
N LEU A 155 5.85 -3.47 1.49
CA LEU A 155 6.70 -3.66 2.66
C LEU A 155 7.15 -2.31 3.21
N GLY A 156 7.46 -1.39 2.31
CA GLY A 156 8.15 -0.17 2.65
C GLY A 156 9.61 -0.43 2.97
N TYR A 157 10.26 0.54 3.57
CA TYR A 157 11.65 0.41 4.01
C TYR A 157 11.82 1.05 5.37
N TRP A 158 12.62 0.41 6.20
CA TRP A 158 12.99 0.91 7.51
C TRP A 158 14.49 0.71 7.72
N SER A 159 15.19 1.79 8.08
CA SER A 159 16.61 1.77 8.38
C SER A 159 16.89 2.73 9.52
N GLU A 160 17.60 2.26 10.55
CA GLU A 160 18.06 3.13 11.64
C GLU A 160 18.97 4.25 11.13
N GLU A 161 19.80 3.98 10.14
CA GLU A 161 20.69 4.97 9.51
C GLU A 161 19.92 6.04 8.75
N ALA A 162 18.74 5.70 8.21
CA ALA A 162 17.91 6.66 7.49
C ALA A 162 17.02 7.49 8.42
N GLN A 163 16.80 7.09 9.69
CA GLN A 163 15.93 7.81 10.64
C GLN A 163 16.26 9.29 10.79
N PRO A 164 17.54 9.70 10.95
CA PRO A 164 17.88 11.12 11.07
C PRO A 164 17.55 11.96 9.82
N PHE A 165 17.36 11.28 8.66
CA PHE A 165 17.13 11.93 7.37
C PHE A 165 15.67 11.83 6.90
N LEU A 166 14.85 11.07 7.60
CA LEU A 166 13.45 10.90 7.25
C LEU A 166 12.68 12.21 7.44
N GLY A 167 11.91 12.55 6.42
CA GLY A 167 11.11 13.77 6.43
C GLY A 167 11.89 15.06 6.10
N GLN A 168 13.21 15.04 6.06
CA GLN A 168 14.02 16.19 5.62
C GLN A 168 13.95 16.32 4.10
N ALA A 169 13.76 17.55 3.62
CA ALA A 169 13.88 17.85 2.19
C ALA A 169 15.37 17.78 1.79
N ARG A 170 15.69 16.96 0.81
CA ARG A 170 17.02 16.86 0.22
C ARG A 170 16.97 17.20 -1.25
N ARG A 171 18.10 17.69 -1.78
CA ARG A 171 18.24 18.02 -3.19
C ARG A 171 19.08 16.95 -3.88
N THR A 172 18.61 16.46 -5.04
CA THR A 172 19.39 15.55 -5.89
C THR A 172 20.52 16.31 -6.57
N SER A 173 21.49 15.60 -7.16
CA SER A 173 22.54 16.18 -8.01
C SER A 173 21.92 16.97 -9.18
N ARG A 174 20.75 16.58 -9.67
CA ARG A 174 19.98 17.29 -10.72
C ARG A 174 19.06 18.39 -10.18
N GLY A 175 19.22 18.80 -8.92
CA GLY A 175 18.50 19.92 -8.32
C GLY A 175 17.04 19.63 -7.88
N ARG A 176 16.56 18.41 -7.97
CA ARG A 176 15.21 18.05 -7.53
C ARG A 176 15.15 17.87 -6.01
N PHE A 177 14.09 18.35 -5.39
CA PHE A 177 13.83 18.11 -3.97
C PHE A 177 13.12 16.77 -3.77
N TYR A 178 13.60 15.98 -2.81
CA TYR A 178 12.94 14.75 -2.38
C TYR A 178 12.94 14.63 -0.85
N ARG A 179 12.00 13.85 -0.33
CA ARG A 179 11.98 13.48 1.08
C ARG A 179 11.89 11.96 1.16
N LEU A 180 12.93 11.33 1.70
CA LEU A 180 12.84 9.93 2.09
C LEU A 180 11.84 9.82 3.23
N ARG A 181 10.82 9.01 3.06
CA ARG A 181 9.86 8.68 4.10
C ARG A 181 9.73 7.18 4.14
N ASN A 182 9.64 6.61 5.35
CA ASN A 182 9.24 5.21 5.47
C ASN A 182 7.92 5.03 4.71
N GLY A 183 7.84 3.97 3.93
CA GLY A 183 6.64 3.64 3.15
C GLY A 183 6.04 2.32 3.61
N GLY A 184 4.94 1.92 2.97
CA GLY A 184 4.31 0.62 3.17
C GLY A 184 3.89 0.35 4.60
N VAL A 185 3.76 -0.94 4.92
CA VAL A 185 3.33 -1.42 6.25
C VAL A 185 4.34 -1.10 7.36
N GLU A 186 5.64 -1.01 7.02
CA GLU A 186 6.68 -0.59 7.97
C GLU A 186 6.41 0.79 8.56
N SER A 187 5.86 1.69 7.77
CA SER A 187 5.50 3.04 8.22
C SER A 187 4.14 3.07 8.91
N TYR A 188 3.16 2.42 8.30
CA TYR A 188 1.78 2.48 8.78
C TYR A 188 1.62 1.85 10.16
N TYR A 189 2.24 0.69 10.37
CA TYR A 189 2.18 -0.06 11.62
C TYR A 189 3.44 0.10 12.50
N ASN A 190 4.21 1.18 12.32
CA ASN A 190 5.48 1.36 13.01
C ASN A 190 5.35 1.24 14.53
N GLY A 191 4.28 1.78 15.13
CA GLY A 191 4.05 1.71 16.57
C GLY A 191 3.91 0.28 17.09
N LEU A 192 3.21 -0.58 16.33
CA LEU A 192 3.04 -2.00 16.68
C LEU A 192 4.33 -2.81 16.42
N LEU A 193 4.99 -2.55 15.29
CA LEU A 193 6.21 -3.24 14.92
C LEU A 193 7.40 -2.91 15.83
N ALA A 194 7.52 -1.66 16.29
CA ALA A 194 8.68 -1.21 17.07
C ALA A 194 8.71 -1.79 18.48
N GLY A 195 7.55 -2.12 19.05
CA GLY A 195 7.43 -2.42 20.46
C GLY A 195 7.71 -1.20 21.35
N HIS A 196 7.76 -1.41 22.63
CA HIS A 196 7.99 -0.35 23.61
C HIS A 196 9.14 -0.70 24.57
N ARG A 197 10.08 0.22 24.74
CA ARG A 197 11.07 0.10 25.82
C ARG A 197 10.37 0.25 27.16
N GLY A 198 10.80 -0.55 28.12
CA GLY A 198 10.43 -0.33 29.50
C GLY A 198 11.17 0.89 30.06
N TYR A 199 10.49 1.63 30.90
CA TYR A 199 11.06 2.74 31.63
C TYR A 199 10.70 2.61 33.10
N ALA A 200 11.58 3.14 33.96
CA ALA A 200 11.34 3.21 35.38
C ALA A 200 11.89 4.52 35.95
N HIS A 201 11.35 4.93 37.06
CA HIS A 201 11.90 6.00 37.87
C HIS A 201 12.73 5.38 39.00
N PRO A 202 14.03 5.65 39.09
CA PRO A 202 14.82 5.23 40.23
C PRO A 202 14.30 5.95 41.49
N LEU A 203 14.26 5.22 42.60
CA LEU A 203 14.04 5.83 43.90
C LEU A 203 15.41 6.23 44.43
N GLU A 204 15.55 7.44 44.94
CA GLU A 204 16.77 7.96 45.52
C GLU A 204 16.50 8.40 46.96
N ASP A 205 17.46 8.19 47.84
CA ASP A 205 17.42 8.71 49.20
C ASP A 205 17.59 10.25 49.21
N ALA A 206 17.54 10.85 50.36
CA ALA A 206 17.69 12.29 50.51
C ALA A 206 19.06 12.83 50.07
N GLN A 207 20.07 11.94 49.88
CA GLN A 207 21.42 12.23 49.42
C GLN A 207 21.61 11.90 47.93
N GLY A 208 20.54 11.51 47.20
CA GLY A 208 20.60 11.18 45.78
C GLY A 208 21.21 9.80 45.47
N ARG A 209 21.34 8.92 46.46
CA ARG A 209 21.84 7.56 46.25
C ARG A 209 20.70 6.63 45.88
N PRO A 210 20.89 5.70 44.91
CA PRO A 210 19.85 4.76 44.50
C PRO A 210 19.37 3.91 45.70
N HIS A 211 18.07 3.87 45.93
CA HIS A 211 17.42 3.10 46.97
C HIS A 211 16.70 1.91 46.34
N GLY A 212 17.27 0.77 46.35
CA GLY A 212 16.86 -0.62 46.02
C GLY A 212 15.62 -0.96 45.19
N SER A 213 14.65 -0.13 45.01
CA SER A 213 13.42 -0.37 44.22
C SER A 213 13.18 0.70 43.16
N TRP A 214 12.66 0.24 42.03
CA TRP A 214 12.33 1.09 40.90
C TRP A 214 10.82 1.07 40.71
N THR A 215 10.20 2.24 40.58
CA THR A 215 8.80 2.30 40.12
C THR A 215 8.78 2.20 38.61
N ARG A 216 8.23 1.13 38.08
CA ARG A 216 8.07 0.96 36.63
C ARG A 216 7.02 1.91 36.11
N ASP A 217 7.39 2.72 35.12
CA ASP A 217 6.51 3.66 34.42
C ASP A 217 5.89 3.00 33.19
N THR A 218 6.72 2.30 32.43
CA THR A 218 6.28 1.64 31.19
C THR A 218 6.83 0.22 31.15
N LEU A 219 5.95 -0.73 30.85
CA LEU A 219 6.35 -2.12 30.67
C LEU A 219 7.12 -2.30 29.36
N PHE A 220 8.12 -3.15 29.39
CA PHE A 220 8.80 -3.61 28.18
C PHE A 220 7.84 -4.46 27.34
N GLN A 221 7.76 -4.17 26.04
CA GLN A 221 6.92 -4.92 25.11
C GLN A 221 7.67 -5.14 23.80
N GLU A 222 7.77 -6.37 23.35
CA GLU A 222 8.29 -6.74 22.04
C GLU A 222 7.37 -6.21 20.93
N GLY A 223 7.94 -5.93 19.76
CA GLY A 223 7.17 -5.60 18.58
C GLY A 223 6.34 -6.79 18.08
N GLN A 224 5.14 -6.51 17.63
CA GLN A 224 4.20 -7.51 17.12
C GLN A 224 4.50 -7.87 15.67
N ASP A 225 4.41 -9.15 15.35
CA ASP A 225 4.51 -9.63 13.97
C ASP A 225 3.25 -9.23 13.19
N LEU A 226 3.41 -8.91 11.92
CA LEU A 226 2.28 -8.63 11.00
C LEU A 226 2.16 -9.74 9.97
N HIS A 227 1.00 -10.34 9.90
CA HIS A 227 0.61 -11.31 8.88
C HIS A 227 -0.03 -10.55 7.73
N LEU A 228 0.66 -10.47 6.59
CA LEU A 228 0.20 -9.75 5.43
C LEU A 228 -0.77 -10.61 4.60
N THR A 229 -1.59 -9.91 3.81
CA THR A 229 -2.51 -10.51 2.84
C THR A 229 -1.80 -10.90 1.55
N ILE A 230 -0.61 -10.36 1.31
CA ILE A 230 0.20 -10.56 0.10
C ILE A 230 0.62 -12.03 -0.03
N ASP A 231 0.40 -12.57 -1.22
CA ASP A 231 1.02 -13.81 -1.67
C ASP A 231 2.39 -13.46 -2.29
N ALA A 232 3.47 -13.83 -1.62
CA ALA A 232 4.84 -13.46 -2.05
C ALA A 232 5.19 -14.01 -3.44
N GLY A 233 4.70 -15.20 -3.77
CA GLY A 233 4.90 -15.81 -5.08
C GLY A 233 4.15 -15.06 -6.19
N LEU A 234 2.90 -14.69 -5.94
CA LEU A 234 2.07 -13.90 -6.85
C LEU A 234 2.63 -12.47 -7.00
N GLN A 235 3.07 -11.84 -5.90
CA GLN A 235 3.70 -10.52 -5.91
C GLN A 235 4.94 -10.50 -6.80
N SER A 236 5.86 -11.44 -6.57
CA SER A 236 7.09 -11.56 -7.37
C SER A 236 6.77 -11.83 -8.85
N TYR A 237 5.76 -12.63 -9.13
CA TYR A 237 5.30 -12.90 -10.48
C TYR A 237 4.73 -11.66 -11.16
N ALA A 238 3.85 -10.93 -10.48
CA ALA A 238 3.25 -9.70 -11.00
C ALA A 238 4.30 -8.60 -11.25
N GLU A 239 5.31 -8.49 -10.39
CA GLU A 239 6.43 -7.57 -10.59
C GLU A 239 7.27 -7.91 -11.83
N LYS A 240 7.50 -9.20 -12.10
CA LYS A 240 8.19 -9.62 -13.34
C LYS A 240 7.40 -9.29 -14.60
N LEU A 241 6.06 -9.30 -14.51
CA LEU A 241 5.22 -8.89 -15.64
C LEU A 241 5.28 -7.39 -15.89
N LEU A 242 5.39 -6.54 -14.85
CA LEU A 242 5.53 -5.10 -15.00
C LEU A 242 6.98 -4.67 -15.31
N GLY A 243 7.95 -5.20 -14.59
CA GLY A 243 9.37 -4.88 -14.76
C GLY A 243 9.68 -3.40 -14.69
N GLY A 244 10.35 -2.86 -15.70
CA GLY A 244 10.72 -1.45 -15.83
C GLY A 244 9.59 -0.52 -16.30
N ARG A 245 8.41 -1.05 -16.68
CA ARG A 245 7.31 -0.22 -17.20
C ARG A 245 6.68 0.64 -16.12
N LYS A 246 6.33 1.88 -16.48
CA LYS A 246 5.52 2.76 -15.63
C LYS A 246 4.08 2.27 -15.56
N GLY A 247 3.51 2.21 -14.37
CA GLY A 247 2.15 1.75 -14.17
C GLY A 247 1.96 0.96 -12.89
N TYR A 248 0.87 0.23 -12.81
CA TYR A 248 0.57 -0.57 -11.62
C TYR A 248 -0.27 -1.82 -11.94
N LEU A 249 -0.22 -2.76 -10.99
CA LEU A 249 -1.10 -3.91 -10.92
C LEU A 249 -1.54 -4.09 -9.46
N VAL A 250 -2.86 -4.17 -9.24
CA VAL A 250 -3.45 -4.47 -7.94
C VAL A 250 -4.38 -5.66 -8.09
N ALA A 251 -4.16 -6.69 -7.27
CA ALA A 251 -5.02 -7.87 -7.20
C ALA A 251 -5.62 -8.01 -5.79
N LEU A 252 -6.93 -8.21 -5.72
CA LEU A 252 -7.71 -8.32 -4.49
C LEU A 252 -8.42 -9.67 -4.41
N ASP A 253 -8.60 -10.21 -3.20
CA ASP A 253 -9.68 -11.17 -2.95
C ASP A 253 -10.99 -10.36 -2.76
N PRO A 254 -11.95 -10.44 -3.69
CA PRO A 254 -13.16 -9.63 -3.61
C PRO A 254 -14.03 -9.95 -2.38
N ARG A 255 -13.90 -11.16 -1.83
CA ARG A 255 -14.72 -11.66 -0.71
C ARG A 255 -14.30 -11.06 0.64
N THR A 256 -13.02 -10.66 0.78
CA THR A 256 -12.43 -10.20 2.04
C THR A 256 -11.86 -8.79 1.97
N GLY A 257 -11.56 -8.28 0.76
CA GLY A 257 -10.81 -7.05 0.56
C GLY A 257 -9.29 -7.22 0.73
N GLU A 258 -8.79 -8.44 0.96
CA GLU A 258 -7.36 -8.72 1.08
C GLU A 258 -6.62 -8.39 -0.22
N ILE A 259 -5.53 -7.63 -0.13
CA ILE A 259 -4.66 -7.34 -1.27
C ILE A 259 -3.70 -8.52 -1.46
N LEU A 260 -3.86 -9.25 -2.57
CA LEU A 260 -3.09 -10.45 -2.90
C LEU A 260 -1.74 -10.11 -3.55
N ALA A 261 -1.74 -9.08 -4.40
CA ALA A 261 -0.55 -8.51 -5.01
C ALA A 261 -0.74 -7.01 -5.25
N TYR A 262 0.34 -6.25 -5.10
CA TYR A 262 0.33 -4.79 -5.20
C TYR A 262 1.64 -4.31 -5.81
N VAL A 263 1.62 -3.96 -7.07
CA VAL A 263 2.80 -3.58 -7.84
C VAL A 263 2.73 -2.13 -8.27
N SER A 264 3.81 -1.41 -8.06
CA SER A 264 4.06 -0.07 -8.61
C SER A 264 5.34 -0.13 -9.45
N GLY A 265 5.22 0.11 -10.72
CA GLY A 265 6.36 0.11 -11.65
C GLY A 265 6.88 1.53 -11.95
N PRO A 266 8.18 1.68 -12.30
CA PRO A 266 9.20 0.64 -12.37
C PRO A 266 9.47 -0.03 -11.04
N VAL A 267 9.62 -1.36 -11.04
CA VAL A 267 9.85 -2.15 -9.83
C VAL A 267 11.31 -2.05 -9.37
N PHE A 268 11.53 -2.13 -8.07
CA PHE A 268 12.86 -2.13 -7.48
C PHE A 268 12.94 -3.01 -6.22
N ASP A 269 14.13 -3.47 -5.90
CA ASP A 269 14.40 -4.27 -4.70
C ASP A 269 14.35 -3.37 -3.44
N PRO A 270 13.49 -3.64 -2.45
CA PRO A 270 13.40 -2.84 -1.21
C PRO A 270 14.72 -2.78 -0.43
N ALA A 271 15.57 -3.80 -0.55
CA ALA A 271 16.89 -3.80 0.07
C ALA A 271 17.81 -2.70 -0.49
N THR A 272 17.57 -2.19 -1.69
CA THR A 272 18.34 -1.08 -2.28
C THR A 272 18.29 0.18 -1.43
N LEU A 273 17.16 0.43 -0.76
CA LEU A 273 16.99 1.62 0.08
C LEU A 273 17.61 1.48 1.47
N THR A 274 17.88 0.26 1.93
CA THR A 274 18.30 -0.03 3.31
C THR A 274 19.73 -0.58 3.38
N ALA A 275 20.24 -1.18 2.31
CA ALA A 275 21.59 -1.74 2.28
C ALA A 275 22.63 -0.64 2.02
N PRO A 276 23.62 -0.45 2.90
CA PRO A 276 24.62 0.62 2.78
C PRO A 276 25.55 0.47 1.56
N ASP A 277 25.82 -0.78 1.18
CA ASP A 277 26.62 -1.13 0.00
C ASP A 277 25.93 -0.80 -1.35
N ARG A 278 24.65 -0.38 -1.31
CA ARG A 278 23.86 -0.01 -2.48
C ARG A 278 23.62 1.51 -2.61
N ALA A 279 24.52 2.34 -2.10
CA ALA A 279 24.36 3.79 -2.12
C ALA A 279 24.23 4.35 -3.55
N GLY A 280 24.97 3.81 -4.53
CA GLY A 280 24.87 4.19 -5.94
C GLY A 280 23.48 3.88 -6.52
N LEU A 281 23.01 2.64 -6.37
CA LEU A 281 21.66 2.25 -6.83
C LEU A 281 20.55 3.07 -6.18
N ARG A 282 20.73 3.43 -4.90
CA ARG A 282 19.77 4.31 -4.22
C ARG A 282 19.75 5.71 -4.83
N ALA A 283 20.90 6.26 -5.20
CA ALA A 283 20.98 7.55 -5.90
C ALA A 283 20.27 7.48 -7.26
N GLU A 284 20.48 6.41 -8.03
CA GLU A 284 19.80 6.17 -9.31
C GLU A 284 18.28 6.15 -9.13
N LEU A 285 17.74 5.42 -8.14
CA LEU A 285 16.30 5.38 -7.87
C LEU A 285 15.72 6.75 -7.51
N LEU A 286 16.49 7.58 -6.78
CA LEU A 286 16.06 8.92 -6.36
C LEU A 286 16.11 9.93 -7.50
N GLU A 287 17.01 9.76 -8.45
CA GLU A 287 17.26 10.67 -9.57
C GLU A 287 16.52 10.27 -10.85
N SER A 288 15.94 9.06 -10.89
CA SER A 288 15.22 8.54 -12.05
C SER A 288 14.01 9.40 -12.42
N ASP A 289 13.89 9.74 -13.71
CA ASP A 289 12.73 10.44 -14.28
C ASP A 289 11.46 9.58 -14.24
N ASP A 290 11.61 8.27 -14.23
CA ASP A 290 10.51 7.32 -14.16
C ASP A 290 9.89 7.20 -12.76
N ARG A 291 10.49 7.85 -11.75
CA ARG A 291 9.97 7.92 -10.37
C ARG A 291 9.60 6.55 -9.78
N PRO A 292 10.52 5.59 -9.70
CA PRO A 292 10.23 4.23 -9.20
C PRO A 292 9.74 4.22 -7.74
N LEU A 293 10.10 5.23 -6.94
CA LEU A 293 9.66 5.38 -5.55
C LEU A 293 8.23 5.91 -5.40
N LEU A 294 7.56 6.27 -6.50
CA LEU A 294 6.17 6.70 -6.48
C LEU A 294 5.26 5.49 -6.23
N ASN A 295 4.43 5.56 -5.20
CA ASN A 295 3.42 4.54 -4.93
C ASN A 295 2.20 4.77 -5.84
N ARG A 296 2.34 4.43 -7.13
CA ARG A 296 1.35 4.71 -8.18
C ARG A 296 -0.06 4.24 -7.83
N PRO A 297 -0.27 2.97 -7.40
CA PRO A 297 -1.63 2.50 -7.17
C PRO A 297 -2.41 3.26 -6.09
N ALA A 298 -1.73 3.87 -5.14
CA ALA A 298 -2.38 4.61 -4.05
C ALA A 298 -2.40 6.12 -4.27
N THR A 299 -1.37 6.69 -4.92
CA THR A 299 -1.15 8.14 -4.92
C THR A 299 -1.36 8.80 -6.28
N LEU A 300 -1.29 8.03 -7.36
CA LEU A 300 -1.50 8.54 -8.71
C LEU A 300 -2.93 8.23 -9.15
N ALA A 301 -3.69 9.28 -9.38
CA ALA A 301 -5.03 9.17 -9.94
C ALA A 301 -4.98 9.50 -11.43
N ASN A 302 -5.46 8.59 -12.25
CA ASN A 302 -5.47 8.68 -13.70
C ASN A 302 -6.90 8.56 -14.25
N PRO A 303 -7.19 9.06 -15.46
CA PRO A 303 -8.41 8.74 -16.13
C PRO A 303 -8.55 7.21 -16.31
N PRO A 304 -9.68 6.61 -15.91
CA PRO A 304 -9.86 5.17 -15.99
C PRO A 304 -10.09 4.65 -17.41
N GLY A 305 -10.45 5.53 -18.36
CA GLY A 305 -10.85 5.15 -19.71
C GLY A 305 -12.09 4.26 -19.74
N SER A 306 -12.22 3.46 -20.78
CA SER A 306 -13.39 2.62 -21.03
C SER A 306 -13.74 1.60 -19.94
N VAL A 307 -12.88 1.36 -18.95
CA VAL A 307 -13.25 0.52 -17.79
C VAL A 307 -14.34 1.18 -16.94
N PHE A 308 -14.45 2.51 -16.97
CA PHE A 308 -15.47 3.26 -16.27
C PHE A 308 -16.88 3.11 -16.86
N LYS A 309 -17.00 2.63 -18.11
CA LYS A 309 -18.28 2.29 -18.75
C LYS A 309 -19.09 1.30 -17.92
N LEU A 310 -18.43 0.44 -17.14
CA LEU A 310 -19.11 -0.48 -16.22
C LEU A 310 -19.89 0.27 -15.12
N VAL A 311 -19.29 1.31 -14.55
CA VAL A 311 -19.94 2.14 -13.53
C VAL A 311 -21.09 2.96 -14.16
N ASN A 312 -20.85 3.58 -15.31
CA ASN A 312 -21.90 4.32 -16.04
C ASN A 312 -23.09 3.44 -16.39
N ALA A 313 -22.85 2.19 -16.86
CA ALA A 313 -23.92 1.24 -17.16
C ALA A 313 -24.70 0.85 -15.90
N ALA A 314 -24.01 0.55 -14.79
CA ALA A 314 -24.65 0.19 -13.53
C ALA A 314 -25.56 1.33 -13.00
N VAL A 315 -25.05 2.57 -13.04
CA VAL A 315 -25.83 3.76 -12.64
C VAL A 315 -27.01 3.99 -13.58
N ALA A 316 -26.83 3.81 -14.90
CA ALA A 316 -27.87 4.01 -15.90
C ALA A 316 -29.02 2.97 -15.76
N LEU A 317 -28.67 1.72 -15.46
CA LEU A 317 -29.64 0.66 -15.14
C LEU A 317 -30.40 0.98 -13.85
N GLN A 318 -29.72 1.38 -12.80
CA GLN A 318 -30.33 1.72 -11.50
C GLN A 318 -31.30 2.89 -11.60
N LEU A 319 -30.96 3.89 -12.41
CA LEU A 319 -31.81 5.07 -12.62
C LEU A 319 -32.85 4.90 -13.72
N GLY A 320 -32.94 3.73 -14.34
CA GLY A 320 -33.90 3.46 -15.44
C GLY A 320 -33.63 4.24 -16.71
N ALA A 321 -32.41 4.79 -16.88
CA ALA A 321 -32.04 5.51 -18.10
C ALA A 321 -31.83 4.57 -19.29
N ILE A 322 -31.50 3.30 -19.01
CA ILE A 322 -31.46 2.20 -19.97
C ILE A 322 -31.97 0.92 -19.29
N GLY A 323 -32.42 -0.06 -20.09
CA GLY A 323 -32.56 -1.46 -19.71
C GLY A 323 -31.46 -2.33 -20.31
N PRO A 324 -31.30 -3.60 -19.88
CA PRO A 324 -30.31 -4.51 -20.44
C PRO A 324 -30.43 -4.71 -21.97
N GLY A 325 -31.65 -4.65 -22.48
CA GLY A 325 -31.97 -4.77 -23.92
C GLY A 325 -31.88 -3.47 -24.72
N THR A 326 -31.54 -2.33 -24.10
CA THR A 326 -31.45 -1.05 -24.80
C THR A 326 -30.30 -1.07 -25.80
N GLY A 327 -30.64 -0.80 -27.08
CA GLY A 327 -29.69 -0.69 -28.17
C GLY A 327 -29.55 0.75 -28.68
N PHE A 328 -28.38 1.07 -29.19
CA PHE A 328 -28.10 2.34 -29.89
C PHE A 328 -27.27 2.06 -31.14
N ARG A 329 -27.42 2.90 -32.18
CA ARG A 329 -26.51 2.85 -33.34
C ARG A 329 -25.11 3.30 -32.94
N CYS A 330 -24.09 2.73 -33.58
CA CYS A 330 -22.72 3.22 -33.48
C CYS A 330 -22.57 4.45 -34.40
N ASP A 331 -23.07 5.57 -33.96
CA ASP A 331 -23.05 6.84 -34.71
C ASP A 331 -21.73 7.58 -34.40
N GLN A 332 -20.76 7.42 -35.28
CA GLN A 332 -19.43 8.02 -35.15
C GLN A 332 -19.42 9.55 -35.32
N SER A 333 -20.55 10.16 -35.78
CA SER A 333 -20.66 11.63 -35.79
C SER A 333 -20.79 12.24 -34.40
N LEU A 334 -21.17 11.43 -33.39
CA LEU A 334 -21.26 11.85 -31.98
C LEU A 334 -19.90 11.80 -31.26
N ILE A 335 -19.19 10.71 -31.48
CA ILE A 335 -17.86 10.42 -30.91
C ILE A 335 -17.25 9.28 -31.71
N SER A 336 -15.94 9.33 -31.98
CA SER A 336 -15.20 8.28 -32.67
C SER A 336 -15.30 6.92 -31.96
N CYS A 337 -15.38 5.85 -32.75
CA CYS A 337 -15.32 4.47 -32.26
C CYS A 337 -14.11 3.76 -32.87
N VAL A 338 -13.23 3.23 -32.01
CA VAL A 338 -11.94 2.63 -32.41
C VAL A 338 -12.12 1.27 -33.11
N HIS A 339 -13.25 0.58 -32.87
CA HIS A 339 -13.47 -0.79 -33.33
C HIS A 339 -14.58 -0.86 -34.38
N GLU A 340 -14.34 -1.59 -35.44
CA GLU A 340 -15.41 -2.07 -36.31
C GLU A 340 -16.16 -3.20 -35.62
N HIS A 341 -17.47 -3.09 -35.52
CA HIS A 341 -18.30 -4.06 -34.80
C HIS A 341 -19.76 -4.03 -35.25
N PRO A 342 -20.53 -5.08 -35.00
CA PRO A 342 -21.98 -5.08 -35.22
C PRO A 342 -22.68 -3.99 -34.41
N VAL A 343 -23.84 -3.52 -34.91
CA VAL A 343 -24.66 -2.54 -34.19
C VAL A 343 -24.93 -3.01 -32.77
N PRO A 344 -24.62 -2.20 -31.72
CA PRO A 344 -24.88 -2.57 -30.33
C PRO A 344 -26.38 -2.60 -30.02
N ARG A 345 -26.99 -3.76 -30.22
CA ARG A 345 -28.42 -4.00 -30.01
C ARG A 345 -28.85 -4.06 -28.55
N ASN A 346 -27.89 -4.18 -27.63
CA ASN A 346 -28.10 -4.26 -26.20
C ASN A 346 -26.83 -3.91 -25.43
N LEU A 347 -26.92 -3.86 -24.10
CA LEU A 347 -25.79 -3.55 -23.23
C LEU A 347 -24.61 -4.54 -23.37
N THR A 348 -24.90 -5.83 -23.56
CA THR A 348 -23.88 -6.87 -23.74
C THR A 348 -22.95 -6.55 -24.91
N VAL A 349 -23.51 -6.24 -26.08
CA VAL A 349 -22.74 -5.89 -27.28
C VAL A 349 -22.02 -4.55 -27.11
N GLY A 350 -22.67 -3.57 -26.47
CA GLY A 350 -22.04 -2.28 -26.14
C GLY A 350 -20.80 -2.42 -25.27
N LEU A 351 -20.81 -3.34 -24.29
CA LEU A 351 -19.67 -3.65 -23.42
C LEU A 351 -18.60 -4.50 -24.13
N GLN A 352 -19.03 -5.53 -24.89
CA GLN A 352 -18.15 -6.47 -25.62
C GLN A 352 -17.17 -5.72 -26.53
N TYR A 353 -17.70 -4.80 -27.33
CA TYR A 353 -16.92 -4.01 -28.29
C TYR A 353 -16.47 -2.65 -27.75
N SER A 354 -16.81 -2.35 -26.50
CA SER A 354 -16.46 -1.05 -25.90
C SER A 354 -16.95 0.17 -26.71
N CYS A 355 -18.12 0.09 -27.36
CA CYS A 355 -18.62 1.09 -28.30
C CYS A 355 -18.76 2.47 -27.64
N ASN A 356 -17.99 3.47 -28.10
CA ASN A 356 -18.04 4.83 -27.56
C ASN A 356 -19.39 5.53 -27.85
N PRO A 357 -19.96 5.50 -29.08
CA PRO A 357 -21.28 6.08 -29.35
C PRO A 357 -22.39 5.47 -28.50
N TYR A 358 -22.36 4.16 -28.22
CA TYR A 358 -23.30 3.53 -27.30
C TYR A 358 -23.27 4.19 -25.92
N PHE A 359 -22.09 4.30 -25.33
CA PHE A 359 -21.93 4.88 -23.99
C PHE A 359 -22.14 6.40 -23.97
N TYR A 360 -21.87 7.09 -25.08
CA TYR A 360 -22.27 8.47 -25.25
C TYR A 360 -23.79 8.62 -25.04
N GLN A 361 -24.60 7.78 -25.69
CA GLN A 361 -26.06 7.81 -25.54
C GLN A 361 -26.52 7.39 -24.14
N VAL A 362 -25.90 6.37 -23.56
CA VAL A 362 -26.16 5.96 -22.15
C VAL A 362 -26.02 7.15 -21.21
N MET A 363 -24.89 7.85 -21.29
CA MET A 363 -24.62 8.98 -20.40
C MET A 363 -25.49 10.19 -20.74
N ARG A 364 -25.79 10.42 -22.03
CA ARG A 364 -26.72 11.46 -22.45
C ARG A 364 -28.10 11.23 -21.84
N ASN A 365 -28.64 10.02 -21.90
CA ASN A 365 -29.91 9.66 -21.28
C ASN A 365 -29.90 9.88 -19.74
N LEU A 366 -28.77 9.68 -19.08
CA LEU A 366 -28.63 10.00 -17.66
C LEU A 366 -28.68 11.49 -17.38
N ILE A 367 -27.96 12.29 -18.16
CA ILE A 367 -27.71 13.71 -17.85
C ILE A 367 -28.81 14.62 -18.40
N GLU A 368 -29.37 14.32 -19.59
CA GLU A 368 -30.36 15.15 -20.23
C GLU A 368 -31.81 14.74 -19.92
N ARG A 369 -32.03 13.74 -19.06
CA ARG A 369 -33.38 13.42 -18.57
C ARG A 369 -33.98 14.63 -17.83
N VAL A 370 -35.19 14.98 -18.18
CA VAL A 370 -35.92 16.07 -17.52
C VAL A 370 -36.99 15.44 -16.63
N PRO A 371 -36.83 15.45 -15.29
CA PRO A 371 -37.90 15.05 -14.37
C PRO A 371 -39.09 15.99 -14.49
N ASP A 372 -40.30 15.47 -14.30
CA ASP A 372 -41.55 16.27 -14.40
C ASP A 372 -41.53 17.50 -13.48
N SER A 373 -40.93 17.35 -12.27
CA SER A 373 -40.75 18.44 -11.33
C SER A 373 -39.82 19.58 -11.80
N LEU A 374 -39.04 19.36 -12.86
CA LEU A 374 -38.09 20.32 -13.44
C LEU A 374 -38.35 20.56 -14.93
N ALA A 375 -39.55 20.24 -15.43
CA ALA A 375 -39.88 20.33 -16.85
C ALA A 375 -39.67 21.73 -17.47
N ALA A 376 -39.77 22.78 -16.66
CA ALA A 376 -39.55 24.18 -17.08
C ALA A 376 -38.08 24.63 -17.04
N ASP A 377 -37.18 23.90 -16.36
CA ASP A 377 -35.76 24.27 -16.19
C ASP A 377 -34.80 23.14 -16.53
N THR A 378 -34.43 23.05 -17.80
CA THR A 378 -33.48 22.04 -18.29
C THR A 378 -32.05 22.21 -17.75
N VAL A 379 -31.69 23.42 -17.30
CA VAL A 379 -30.37 23.67 -16.66
C VAL A 379 -30.37 23.07 -15.26
N ALA A 380 -31.39 23.34 -14.45
CA ALA A 380 -31.55 22.76 -13.12
C ALA A 380 -31.62 21.23 -13.20
N ALA A 381 -32.39 20.67 -14.14
CA ALA A 381 -32.49 19.23 -14.36
C ALA A 381 -31.12 18.60 -14.64
N ARG A 382 -30.30 19.19 -15.50
CA ARG A 382 -28.95 18.69 -15.83
C ARG A 382 -28.03 18.72 -14.63
N HIS A 383 -28.05 19.80 -13.84
CA HIS A 383 -27.28 19.90 -12.59
C HIS A 383 -27.70 18.84 -11.59
N ALA A 384 -29.00 18.63 -11.39
CA ALA A 384 -29.55 17.61 -10.50
C ALA A 384 -29.15 16.19 -10.94
N ASN A 385 -29.23 15.90 -12.25
CA ASN A 385 -28.88 14.60 -12.81
C ASN A 385 -27.37 14.31 -12.66
N LEU A 386 -26.49 15.28 -12.92
CA LEU A 386 -25.05 15.11 -12.70
C LEU A 386 -24.72 14.89 -11.21
N ALA A 387 -25.39 15.64 -10.32
CA ALA A 387 -25.24 15.44 -8.87
C ALA A 387 -25.75 14.06 -8.44
N GLN A 388 -26.87 13.59 -9.00
CA GLN A 388 -27.42 12.26 -8.76
C GLN A 388 -26.46 11.16 -9.26
N TRP A 389 -26.01 11.24 -10.52
CA TRP A 389 -25.00 10.32 -11.06
C TRP A 389 -23.77 10.27 -10.15
N ARG A 390 -23.22 11.42 -9.77
CA ARG A 390 -22.07 11.50 -8.87
C ARG A 390 -22.32 10.82 -7.50
N ARG A 391 -23.52 10.98 -6.92
CA ARG A 391 -23.91 10.31 -5.66
C ARG A 391 -23.82 8.79 -5.78
N TYR A 392 -24.33 8.20 -6.87
CA TYR A 392 -24.25 6.77 -7.12
C TYR A 392 -22.81 6.31 -7.36
N VAL A 393 -22.05 7.04 -8.16
CA VAL A 393 -20.62 6.75 -8.42
C VAL A 393 -19.80 6.78 -7.13
N ARG A 394 -20.03 7.77 -6.25
CA ARG A 394 -19.36 7.85 -4.95
C ARG A 394 -19.64 6.67 -4.03
N SER A 395 -20.75 6.00 -4.17
CA SER A 395 -21.07 4.80 -3.38
C SER A 395 -20.13 3.62 -3.65
N PHE A 396 -19.33 3.67 -4.73
CA PHE A 396 -18.24 2.73 -5.01
C PHE A 396 -16.95 3.05 -4.22
N GLY A 397 -16.94 4.05 -3.35
CA GLY A 397 -15.73 4.54 -2.69
C GLY A 397 -14.87 5.45 -3.58
N LEU A 398 -15.41 5.92 -4.72
CA LEU A 398 -14.73 6.82 -5.63
C LEU A 398 -14.87 8.28 -5.16
N ASP A 399 -13.91 9.15 -5.52
CA ASP A 399 -13.83 10.53 -5.03
C ASP A 399 -13.71 10.62 -3.50
N SER A 400 -13.10 9.62 -2.90
CA SER A 400 -12.78 9.53 -1.47
C SER A 400 -11.69 8.49 -1.24
N VAL A 401 -11.00 8.57 -0.09
CA VAL A 401 -10.10 7.50 0.32
C VAL A 401 -10.92 6.26 0.72
N LEU A 402 -10.43 5.08 0.35
CA LEU A 402 -11.07 3.80 0.70
C LEU A 402 -10.83 3.41 2.17
N GLY A 403 -9.91 4.10 2.85
CA GLY A 403 -9.54 3.81 4.23
C GLY A 403 -8.63 2.59 4.38
N THR A 404 -7.78 2.35 3.39
CA THR A 404 -6.81 1.25 3.37
C THR A 404 -5.73 1.43 4.42
N ASP A 405 -4.87 0.43 4.60
CA ASP A 405 -3.62 0.54 5.36
C ASP A 405 -2.40 0.82 4.47
N VAL A 406 -2.64 1.25 3.25
CA VAL A 406 -1.62 1.77 2.33
C VAL A 406 -1.40 3.26 2.63
N PRO A 407 -0.18 3.70 2.98
CA PRO A 407 0.06 5.09 3.31
C PRO A 407 -0.20 6.06 2.15
N ARG A 408 -0.79 7.21 2.47
CA ARG A 408 -1.01 8.32 1.53
C ARG A 408 -1.91 7.97 0.34
N GLU A 409 -3.02 7.36 0.63
CA GLU A 409 -4.07 7.11 -0.34
C GLU A 409 -4.66 8.45 -0.85
N ALA A 410 -4.72 8.60 -2.19
CA ALA A 410 -5.36 9.74 -2.82
C ALA A 410 -6.87 9.48 -3.04
N PRO A 411 -7.72 10.51 -2.93
CA PRO A 411 -9.16 10.35 -3.06
C PRO A 411 -9.65 10.13 -4.50
N GLY A 412 -8.80 10.36 -5.52
CA GLY A 412 -9.27 10.49 -6.90
C GLY A 412 -10.03 11.79 -7.12
N PHE A 413 -10.78 11.88 -8.23
CA PHE A 413 -11.59 13.07 -8.54
C PHE A 413 -12.79 12.72 -9.40
N LEU A 414 -13.96 13.25 -9.02
CA LEU A 414 -15.18 13.26 -9.81
C LEU A 414 -15.72 14.69 -9.91
N PRO A 415 -16.00 15.20 -11.12
CA PRO A 415 -16.47 16.56 -11.29
C PRO A 415 -17.86 16.78 -10.69
N THR A 416 -18.09 17.99 -10.16
CA THR A 416 -19.38 18.45 -9.66
C THR A 416 -20.05 19.39 -10.66
N PRO A 417 -21.37 19.66 -10.55
CA PRO A 417 -21.99 20.73 -11.33
C PRO A 417 -21.29 22.08 -11.17
N ALA A 418 -20.93 22.44 -9.92
CA ALA A 418 -20.22 23.68 -9.63
C ALA A 418 -18.80 23.73 -10.24
N TYR A 419 -18.13 22.58 -10.37
CA TYR A 419 -16.86 22.49 -11.10
C TYR A 419 -17.04 22.94 -12.55
N TYR A 420 -18.07 22.43 -13.25
CA TYR A 420 -18.35 22.81 -14.64
C TYR A 420 -18.84 24.25 -14.76
N ASP A 421 -19.66 24.74 -13.82
CA ASP A 421 -20.08 26.15 -13.79
C ASP A 421 -18.85 27.08 -13.79
N LYS A 422 -17.86 26.76 -12.97
CA LYS A 422 -16.59 27.51 -12.87
C LYS A 422 -15.72 27.29 -14.11
N ALA A 423 -15.51 26.07 -14.53
CA ALA A 423 -14.61 25.73 -15.64
C ALA A 423 -15.13 26.27 -16.99
N ARG A 424 -16.45 26.32 -17.19
CA ARG A 424 -17.10 26.84 -18.42
C ARG A 424 -17.56 28.28 -18.28
N GLN A 425 -17.40 28.91 -17.11
CA GLN A 425 -17.85 30.27 -16.82
C GLN A 425 -19.35 30.49 -17.11
N THR A 426 -20.14 29.43 -17.03
CA THR A 426 -21.58 29.44 -17.25
C THR A 426 -22.27 28.26 -16.60
N ARG A 427 -23.47 28.44 -16.07
CA ARG A 427 -24.35 27.36 -15.62
C ARG A 427 -25.09 26.65 -16.78
N ARG A 428 -25.02 27.19 -18.00
CA ARG A 428 -25.72 26.67 -19.19
C ARG A 428 -24.87 25.70 -20.01
N TRP A 429 -23.86 25.05 -19.39
CA TRP A 429 -23.12 23.98 -20.06
C TRP A 429 -24.07 22.85 -20.51
N THR A 430 -23.74 22.17 -21.58
CA THR A 430 -24.55 21.09 -22.16
C THR A 430 -23.87 19.75 -22.00
N TYR A 431 -24.57 18.65 -22.29
CA TYR A 431 -23.98 17.33 -22.31
C TYR A 431 -22.71 17.25 -23.18
N ARG A 432 -22.71 17.96 -24.32
CA ARG A 432 -21.52 18.06 -25.20
C ARG A 432 -20.26 18.58 -24.47
N SER A 433 -20.42 19.35 -23.40
CA SER A 433 -19.30 19.88 -22.64
C SER A 433 -18.67 18.86 -21.68
N ILE A 434 -19.37 17.75 -21.41
CA ILE A 434 -19.01 16.75 -20.40
C ILE A 434 -19.07 15.30 -20.92
N TYR A 435 -19.21 15.12 -22.25
CA TYR A 435 -19.40 13.79 -22.84
C TYR A 435 -18.24 12.83 -22.59
N SER A 436 -17.03 13.33 -22.34
CA SER A 436 -15.83 12.55 -21.98
C SER A 436 -16.06 11.65 -20.75
N LEU A 437 -16.95 12.05 -19.83
CA LEU A 437 -17.35 11.23 -18.69
C LEU A 437 -17.98 9.89 -19.13
N SER A 438 -18.62 9.84 -20.30
CA SER A 438 -19.25 8.62 -20.83
C SER A 438 -18.26 7.49 -21.07
N ILE A 439 -17.02 7.84 -21.43
CA ILE A 439 -15.94 6.92 -21.76
C ILE A 439 -14.85 6.86 -20.67
N GLY A 440 -15.08 7.54 -19.52
CA GLY A 440 -14.14 7.54 -18.39
C GLY A 440 -12.88 8.36 -18.64
N GLN A 441 -12.98 9.39 -19.45
CA GLN A 441 -11.91 10.35 -19.72
C GLN A 441 -12.28 11.76 -19.23
N GLY A 442 -11.50 12.74 -19.60
CA GLY A 442 -11.69 14.12 -19.17
C GLY A 442 -11.30 14.30 -17.69
N GLU A 443 -12.26 14.75 -16.90
CA GLU A 443 -11.98 15.17 -15.51
C GLU A 443 -11.97 14.01 -14.50
N ILE A 444 -12.47 12.80 -14.87
CA ILE A 444 -12.49 11.65 -13.97
C ILE A 444 -11.06 11.14 -13.75
N ASN A 445 -10.66 11.05 -12.48
CA ASN A 445 -9.37 10.46 -12.12
C ASN A 445 -9.54 9.48 -10.96
N LEU A 446 -9.07 8.23 -11.15
CA LEU A 446 -9.15 7.15 -10.18
C LEU A 446 -7.76 6.60 -9.85
N THR A 447 -7.57 6.20 -8.61
CA THR A 447 -6.37 5.47 -8.19
C THR A 447 -6.45 3.99 -8.57
N GLY A 448 -5.30 3.31 -8.61
CA GLY A 448 -5.24 1.87 -8.88
C GLY A 448 -6.01 1.05 -7.84
N LEU A 449 -5.97 1.47 -6.57
CA LEU A 449 -6.77 0.86 -5.51
C LEU A 449 -8.27 1.01 -5.76
N GLN A 450 -8.72 2.19 -6.19
CA GLN A 450 -10.13 2.42 -6.53
C GLN A 450 -10.56 1.59 -7.74
N MET A 451 -9.71 1.45 -8.76
CA MET A 451 -10.00 0.62 -9.93
C MET A 451 -10.09 -0.88 -9.57
N ALA A 452 -9.19 -1.37 -8.71
CA ALA A 452 -9.24 -2.76 -8.24
C ALA A 452 -10.46 -3.01 -7.35
N ASN A 453 -10.79 -2.06 -6.46
CA ASN A 453 -12.00 -2.13 -5.63
C ASN A 453 -13.29 -2.09 -6.48
N MET A 454 -13.31 -1.29 -7.54
CA MET A 454 -14.42 -1.26 -8.50
C MET A 454 -14.64 -2.64 -9.14
N ALA A 455 -13.57 -3.34 -9.54
CA ALA A 455 -13.67 -4.72 -10.04
C ALA A 455 -14.21 -5.69 -8.95
N ALA A 456 -13.76 -5.55 -7.72
CA ALA A 456 -14.23 -6.34 -6.58
C ALA A 456 -15.71 -6.08 -6.26
N ILE A 457 -16.17 -4.83 -6.33
CA ILE A 457 -17.59 -4.45 -6.15
C ILE A 457 -18.47 -5.14 -7.19
N ILE A 458 -18.06 -5.11 -8.46
CA ILE A 458 -18.83 -5.74 -9.55
C ILE A 458 -18.85 -7.27 -9.37
N ALA A 459 -17.71 -7.87 -9.01
CA ALA A 459 -17.60 -9.29 -8.67
C ALA A 459 -18.59 -9.69 -7.57
N ASN A 460 -18.73 -8.87 -6.55
CA ASN A 460 -19.59 -9.08 -5.38
C ASN A 460 -21.04 -8.62 -5.58
N ARG A 461 -21.41 -8.09 -6.74
CA ARG A 461 -22.76 -7.56 -6.98
C ARG A 461 -23.13 -6.40 -6.04
N GLY A 462 -22.21 -5.45 -5.84
CA GLY A 462 -22.52 -4.16 -5.22
C GLY A 462 -22.06 -3.97 -3.78
N TRP A 463 -21.11 -4.76 -3.28
CA TRP A 463 -20.53 -4.55 -1.96
C TRP A 463 -19.00 -4.81 -1.95
N TYR A 464 -18.32 -4.30 -0.92
CA TYR A 464 -16.89 -4.52 -0.71
C TYR A 464 -16.50 -4.41 0.76
N TYR A 465 -15.34 -4.96 1.10
CA TYR A 465 -14.57 -4.62 2.29
C TYR A 465 -13.42 -3.70 1.90
N PRO A 466 -13.02 -2.74 2.75
CA PRO A 466 -11.89 -1.88 2.43
C PRO A 466 -10.65 -2.70 2.08
N PRO A 467 -9.98 -2.44 0.94
CA PRO A 467 -8.74 -3.13 0.61
C PRO A 467 -7.69 -2.95 1.70
N HIS A 468 -6.98 -4.02 2.07
CA HIS A 468 -6.01 -3.98 3.15
C HIS A 468 -4.85 -4.96 2.95
N LEU A 469 -3.72 -4.64 3.59
CA LEU A 469 -2.47 -5.38 3.51
C LEU A 469 -2.21 -6.28 4.72
N VAL A 470 -2.86 -6.03 5.86
CA VAL A 470 -2.62 -6.78 7.10
C VAL A 470 -3.87 -7.54 7.51
N ARG A 471 -3.77 -8.88 7.51
CA ARG A 471 -4.83 -9.81 7.93
C ARG A 471 -4.71 -10.22 9.40
N GLY A 472 -3.56 -9.97 10.05
CA GLY A 472 -3.33 -10.33 11.43
C GLY A 472 -2.22 -9.52 12.08
N ILE A 473 -2.38 -9.22 13.38
CA ILE A 473 -1.45 -8.47 14.21
C ILE A 473 -1.14 -9.33 15.44
N GLY A 474 0.09 -9.85 15.53
CA GLY A 474 0.44 -10.85 16.54
C GLY A 474 -0.46 -12.09 16.42
N ALA A 475 -1.12 -12.47 17.50
CA ALA A 475 -2.10 -13.57 17.52
C ALA A 475 -3.53 -13.12 17.16
N GLY A 476 -3.76 -11.82 16.89
CA GLY A 476 -5.07 -11.26 16.57
C GLY A 476 -5.38 -11.21 15.09
N GLY A 477 -6.62 -10.81 14.76
CA GLY A 477 -7.07 -10.57 13.39
C GLY A 477 -6.67 -9.20 12.83
N PRO A 478 -7.25 -8.80 11.69
CA PRO A 478 -7.05 -7.47 11.10
C PRO A 478 -7.71 -6.38 11.95
N LEU A 479 -7.43 -5.12 11.62
CA LEU A 479 -8.11 -4.00 12.27
C LEU A 479 -9.63 -4.06 12.00
N PRO A 480 -10.49 -3.77 13.01
CA PRO A 480 -11.95 -3.94 12.91
C PRO A 480 -12.59 -3.24 11.71
N ARG A 481 -12.05 -2.09 11.27
CA ARG A 481 -12.58 -1.36 10.11
C ARG A 481 -12.53 -2.15 8.80
N PHE A 482 -11.60 -3.11 8.66
CA PHE A 482 -11.49 -3.97 7.47
C PHE A 482 -12.54 -5.08 7.44
N LEU A 483 -13.22 -5.29 8.56
CA LEU A 483 -14.33 -6.25 8.67
C LEU A 483 -15.69 -5.59 8.44
N HIS A 484 -15.73 -4.28 8.19
CA HIS A 484 -16.97 -3.55 7.92
C HIS A 484 -17.30 -3.60 6.43
N LYS A 485 -18.45 -4.17 6.10
CA LYS A 485 -18.96 -4.30 4.73
C LYS A 485 -19.61 -3.00 4.26
N HIS A 486 -19.10 -2.44 3.17
CA HIS A 486 -19.69 -1.31 2.47
C HIS A 486 -20.59 -1.79 1.34
N ARG A 487 -21.70 -1.07 1.09
CA ARG A 487 -22.61 -1.34 -0.03
C ARG A 487 -22.73 -0.12 -0.92
N THR A 488 -22.84 -0.37 -2.22
CA THR A 488 -23.19 0.67 -3.18
C THR A 488 -24.68 0.98 -3.08
N LEU A 489 -25.09 2.09 -3.70
CA LEU A 489 -26.50 2.48 -3.87
C LEU A 489 -27.17 1.79 -5.07
N ILE A 490 -26.51 0.78 -5.65
CA ILE A 490 -26.98 0.07 -6.84
C ILE A 490 -27.39 -1.34 -6.46
N ASP A 491 -28.55 -1.76 -6.93
CA ASP A 491 -29.11 -3.07 -6.67
C ASP A 491 -28.31 -4.18 -7.39
N SER A 492 -28.23 -5.34 -6.77
CA SER A 492 -27.40 -6.47 -7.24
C SER A 492 -27.78 -6.96 -8.63
N VAL A 493 -29.06 -6.84 -9.01
CA VAL A 493 -29.56 -7.23 -10.35
C VAL A 493 -28.91 -6.44 -11.48
N HIS A 494 -28.58 -5.16 -11.24
CA HIS A 494 -27.93 -4.32 -12.24
C HIS A 494 -26.46 -4.71 -12.45
N PHE A 495 -25.76 -5.16 -11.40
CA PHE A 495 -24.44 -5.75 -11.55
C PHE A 495 -24.49 -7.08 -12.31
N ALA A 496 -25.52 -7.92 -12.05
CA ALA A 496 -25.70 -9.16 -12.79
C ALA A 496 -25.90 -8.91 -14.30
N ALA A 497 -26.58 -7.83 -14.66
CA ALA A 497 -26.81 -7.44 -16.06
C ALA A 497 -25.51 -7.01 -16.82
N LEU A 498 -24.44 -6.65 -16.11
CA LEU A 498 -23.14 -6.33 -16.73
C LEU A 498 -22.37 -7.57 -17.15
N LEU A 499 -22.58 -8.70 -16.46
CA LEU A 499 -21.72 -9.89 -16.60
C LEU A 499 -21.68 -10.48 -18.01
N PRO A 500 -22.80 -10.62 -18.73
CA PRO A 500 -22.73 -11.15 -20.09
C PRO A 500 -21.79 -10.34 -20.98
N GLY A 501 -21.85 -9.00 -20.87
CA GLY A 501 -20.96 -8.11 -21.61
C GLY A 501 -19.51 -8.21 -21.17
N MET A 502 -19.25 -8.31 -19.86
CA MET A 502 -17.89 -8.47 -19.33
C MET A 502 -17.25 -9.83 -19.68
N LYS A 503 -18.03 -10.91 -19.76
CA LYS A 503 -17.57 -12.22 -20.26
C LYS A 503 -17.27 -12.12 -21.77
N ALA A 504 -18.16 -11.54 -22.53
CA ALA A 504 -18.04 -11.37 -23.99
C ALA A 504 -16.80 -10.57 -24.41
N VAL A 505 -16.27 -9.68 -23.55
CA VAL A 505 -14.98 -8.99 -23.78
C VAL A 505 -13.83 -9.96 -24.00
N LEU A 506 -13.84 -11.12 -23.32
CA LEU A 506 -12.77 -12.14 -23.40
C LEU A 506 -13.19 -13.36 -24.25
N GLU A 507 -14.38 -13.35 -24.82
CA GLU A 507 -14.88 -14.37 -25.73
C GLU A 507 -14.63 -13.97 -27.18
N ARG A 508 -14.98 -14.87 -28.13
CA ARG A 508 -14.78 -14.65 -29.56
C ARG A 508 -15.38 -13.30 -30.03
N GLY A 509 -14.58 -12.52 -30.71
CA GLY A 509 -14.92 -11.19 -31.19
C GLY A 509 -14.84 -10.09 -30.13
N GLY A 510 -14.57 -10.40 -28.87
CA GLY A 510 -14.42 -9.41 -27.82
C GLY A 510 -13.08 -8.67 -27.88
N THR A 511 -13.02 -7.48 -27.28
CA THR A 511 -11.84 -6.61 -27.32
C THR A 511 -10.58 -7.25 -26.70
N ALA A 512 -10.71 -8.25 -25.82
CA ALA A 512 -9.61 -8.96 -25.20
C ALA A 512 -9.69 -10.49 -25.42
N GLU A 513 -10.20 -10.96 -26.56
CA GLU A 513 -10.34 -12.38 -26.90
C GLU A 513 -9.01 -13.16 -26.71
N ALA A 514 -7.89 -12.58 -27.15
CA ALA A 514 -6.55 -13.19 -27.01
C ALA A 514 -6.15 -13.46 -25.55
N SER A 515 -6.80 -12.82 -24.59
CA SER A 515 -6.57 -12.96 -23.15
C SER A 515 -7.53 -13.95 -22.47
N SER A 516 -8.27 -14.76 -23.23
CA SER A 516 -9.20 -15.75 -22.69
C SER A 516 -8.49 -16.85 -21.92
N LEU A 517 -9.11 -17.31 -20.83
CA LEU A 517 -8.69 -18.46 -20.03
C LEU A 517 -9.64 -19.67 -20.17
N ALA A 518 -10.55 -19.63 -21.16
CA ALA A 518 -11.54 -20.69 -21.38
C ALA A 518 -10.91 -22.06 -21.64
N ASP A 519 -9.72 -22.09 -22.28
CA ASP A 519 -8.95 -23.32 -22.56
C ASP A 519 -8.45 -24.05 -21.30
N VAL A 520 -8.46 -23.37 -20.15
CA VAL A 520 -8.12 -23.95 -18.84
C VAL A 520 -9.34 -23.98 -17.89
N GLY A 521 -10.55 -23.84 -18.43
CA GLY A 521 -11.80 -23.92 -17.67
C GLY A 521 -12.07 -22.72 -16.75
N ILE A 522 -11.40 -21.57 -16.99
CA ILE A 522 -11.59 -20.36 -16.19
C ILE A 522 -12.33 -19.32 -17.03
N THR A 523 -13.53 -18.95 -16.60
CA THR A 523 -14.27 -17.84 -17.18
C THR A 523 -13.84 -16.54 -16.51
N VAL A 524 -13.35 -15.58 -17.29
CA VAL A 524 -12.98 -14.25 -16.83
C VAL A 524 -14.07 -13.26 -17.21
N ALA A 525 -14.44 -12.37 -16.30
CA ALA A 525 -15.26 -11.20 -16.59
C ALA A 525 -14.37 -9.95 -16.49
N GLY A 526 -14.29 -9.15 -17.56
CA GLY A 526 -13.39 -8.02 -17.58
C GLY A 526 -13.78 -6.92 -18.54
N LYS A 527 -13.03 -5.83 -18.53
CA LYS A 527 -13.17 -4.69 -19.41
C LYS A 527 -11.82 -4.08 -19.71
N THR A 528 -11.53 -3.89 -21.00
CA THR A 528 -10.38 -3.12 -21.50
C THR A 528 -10.64 -1.63 -21.42
N GLY A 529 -9.58 -0.86 -21.22
CA GLY A 529 -9.56 0.59 -21.35
C GLY A 529 -8.32 1.02 -22.13
N THR A 530 -8.50 2.06 -22.91
CA THR A 530 -7.43 2.81 -23.54
C THR A 530 -7.69 4.26 -23.17
N VAL A 531 -6.66 4.97 -22.75
CA VAL A 531 -6.74 6.36 -22.31
C VAL A 531 -5.85 7.18 -23.22
N GLU A 532 -6.47 8.06 -23.99
CA GLU A 532 -5.77 8.93 -24.92
C GLU A 532 -4.83 9.88 -24.19
N ASN A 533 -3.58 9.96 -24.66
CA ASN A 533 -2.53 10.81 -24.10
C ASN A 533 -2.15 11.98 -25.02
N GLY A 534 -2.90 12.19 -26.11
CA GLY A 534 -2.71 13.29 -27.06
C GLY A 534 -1.52 13.14 -28.01
N GLY A 535 -0.90 11.96 -28.06
CA GLY A 535 0.15 11.57 -29.01
C GLY A 535 -0.31 10.54 -30.04
N ASP A 536 0.62 9.80 -30.60
CA ASP A 536 0.35 8.65 -31.47
C ASP A 536 -0.24 7.49 -30.64
N ASP A 537 -0.85 6.50 -31.30
CA ASP A 537 -1.55 5.36 -30.65
C ASP A 537 -0.68 4.60 -29.65
N ASP A 538 0.64 4.55 -29.86
CA ASP A 538 1.61 3.88 -28.97
C ASP A 538 1.86 4.67 -27.66
N ASP A 539 1.44 5.93 -27.60
CA ASP A 539 1.56 6.78 -26.41
C ASP A 539 0.35 6.69 -25.48
N ASP A 540 -0.72 6.03 -25.88
CA ASP A 540 -1.91 5.84 -25.07
C ASP A 540 -1.63 4.97 -23.84
N HIS A 541 -2.42 5.20 -22.77
CA HIS A 541 -2.31 4.37 -21.57
C HIS A 541 -3.24 3.16 -21.65
N ALA A 542 -2.69 1.99 -21.36
CA ALA A 542 -3.40 0.73 -21.35
C ALA A 542 -4.02 0.43 -19.99
N ALA A 543 -5.31 0.13 -19.93
CA ALA A 543 -6.02 -0.24 -18.72
C ALA A 543 -6.80 -1.54 -18.88
N PHE A 544 -6.94 -2.28 -17.79
CA PHE A 544 -7.84 -3.43 -17.70
C PHE A 544 -8.32 -3.60 -16.25
N VAL A 545 -9.60 -3.91 -16.09
CA VAL A 545 -10.18 -4.38 -14.84
C VAL A 545 -10.98 -5.65 -15.07
N GLY A 546 -10.93 -6.58 -14.13
CA GLY A 546 -11.69 -7.81 -14.25
C GLY A 546 -11.54 -8.71 -13.03
N PHE A 547 -12.23 -9.84 -13.05
CA PHE A 547 -12.20 -10.83 -11.98
C PHE A 547 -12.41 -12.24 -12.53
N ALA A 548 -11.97 -13.22 -11.76
CA ALA A 548 -12.06 -14.62 -12.10
C ALA A 548 -12.18 -15.52 -10.85
N PRO A 549 -12.85 -16.71 -10.95
CA PRO A 549 -13.81 -17.06 -11.99
C PRO A 549 -15.05 -16.15 -11.99
N ALA A 550 -15.67 -15.94 -13.14
CA ALA A 550 -16.77 -14.97 -13.26
C ALA A 550 -17.99 -15.30 -12.39
N ASP A 551 -18.25 -16.58 -12.16
CA ASP A 551 -19.43 -17.05 -11.40
C ASP A 551 -19.16 -17.19 -9.90
N ASN A 552 -17.90 -17.45 -9.49
CA ASN A 552 -17.46 -17.51 -8.09
C ASN A 552 -16.12 -16.77 -7.95
N PRO A 553 -16.14 -15.45 -7.91
CA PRO A 553 -14.93 -14.62 -7.93
C PRO A 553 -14.01 -14.88 -6.74
N ARG A 554 -12.74 -15.17 -7.03
CA ARG A 554 -11.67 -15.38 -6.06
C ARG A 554 -10.55 -14.37 -6.17
N ILE A 555 -10.44 -13.71 -7.33
CA ILE A 555 -9.45 -12.66 -7.57
C ILE A 555 -10.06 -11.58 -8.47
N ALA A 556 -9.92 -10.32 -8.08
CA ALA A 556 -10.23 -9.14 -8.86
C ALA A 556 -8.94 -8.37 -9.12
N VAL A 557 -8.71 -7.93 -10.37
CA VAL A 557 -7.44 -7.31 -10.79
C VAL A 557 -7.72 -6.01 -11.53
N ALA A 558 -6.90 -5.00 -11.23
CA ALA A 558 -6.74 -3.80 -12.05
C ALA A 558 -5.30 -3.67 -12.52
N VAL A 559 -5.11 -3.39 -13.79
CA VAL A 559 -3.81 -3.09 -14.41
C VAL A 559 -3.91 -1.78 -15.16
N TYR A 560 -2.90 -0.94 -14.99
CA TYR A 560 -2.73 0.31 -15.73
C TYR A 560 -1.26 0.46 -16.11
N LEU A 561 -0.97 0.65 -17.37
CA LEU A 561 0.37 0.83 -17.90
C LEU A 561 0.41 2.15 -18.67
N GLU A 562 1.30 3.04 -18.23
CA GLU A 562 1.49 4.34 -18.88
C GLU A 562 2.19 4.13 -20.23
N ASN A 563 1.72 4.81 -21.29
CA ASN A 563 2.28 4.82 -22.64
C ASN A 563 2.57 3.40 -23.17
N ALA A 564 1.55 2.54 -23.11
CA ALA A 564 1.67 1.13 -23.47
C ALA A 564 0.69 0.70 -24.57
N GLY A 565 0.04 1.66 -25.21
CA GLY A 565 -0.94 1.44 -26.27
C GLY A 565 -2.27 0.88 -25.76
N PHE A 566 -2.79 -0.14 -26.40
CA PHE A 566 -4.12 -0.66 -26.13
C PHE A 566 -4.21 -1.54 -24.89
N GLY A 567 -5.28 -1.35 -24.10
CA GLY A 567 -5.57 -2.20 -22.93
C GLY A 567 -5.69 -3.68 -23.27
N ALA A 568 -6.15 -4.02 -24.45
CA ALA A 568 -6.29 -5.38 -24.95
C ALA A 568 -4.94 -6.11 -25.13
N THR A 569 -3.90 -5.40 -25.56
CA THR A 569 -2.59 -5.97 -25.91
C THR A 569 -1.55 -5.85 -24.80
N ALA A 570 -1.72 -4.89 -23.88
CA ALA A 570 -0.75 -4.64 -22.82
C ALA A 570 -1.28 -4.96 -21.40
N ALA A 571 -2.44 -4.43 -21.02
CA ALA A 571 -2.95 -4.56 -19.64
C ALA A 571 -3.72 -5.87 -19.40
N ALA A 572 -4.62 -6.26 -20.31
CA ALA A 572 -5.41 -7.50 -20.18
C ALA A 572 -4.52 -8.74 -20.07
N PRO A 573 -3.46 -8.90 -20.90
CA PRO A 573 -2.50 -10.01 -20.77
C PRO A 573 -1.89 -10.13 -19.37
N CYS A 574 -1.43 -9.02 -18.80
CA CYS A 574 -0.85 -9.04 -17.46
C CYS A 574 -1.88 -9.47 -16.41
N ALA A 575 -3.11 -8.95 -16.50
CA ALA A 575 -4.17 -9.27 -15.55
C ALA A 575 -4.54 -10.77 -15.59
N VAL A 576 -4.77 -11.33 -16.78
CA VAL A 576 -5.19 -12.74 -16.88
C VAL A 576 -4.08 -13.72 -16.52
N LEU A 577 -2.82 -13.40 -16.79
CA LEU A 577 -1.69 -14.21 -16.31
C LEU A 577 -1.62 -14.24 -14.78
N VAL A 578 -1.86 -13.11 -14.12
CA VAL A 578 -1.93 -13.05 -12.64
C VAL A 578 -3.12 -13.86 -12.13
N MET A 579 -4.29 -13.75 -12.77
CA MET A 579 -5.47 -14.55 -12.42
C MET A 579 -5.20 -16.04 -12.58
N GLU A 580 -4.62 -16.47 -13.71
CA GLU A 580 -4.27 -17.88 -13.96
C GLU A 580 -3.23 -18.38 -12.94
N LYS A 581 -2.18 -17.61 -12.68
CA LYS A 581 -1.16 -17.96 -11.69
C LYS A 581 -1.75 -18.17 -10.31
N TYR A 582 -2.64 -17.27 -9.87
CA TYR A 582 -3.30 -17.38 -8.57
C TYR A 582 -4.24 -18.58 -8.48
N LEU A 583 -5.07 -18.80 -9.50
CA LEU A 583 -6.11 -19.85 -9.47
C LEU A 583 -5.57 -21.26 -9.70
N ARG A 584 -4.46 -21.42 -10.45
CA ARG A 584 -3.91 -22.71 -10.83
C ARG A 584 -2.53 -23.00 -10.23
N GLY A 585 -1.87 -22.00 -9.66
CA GLY A 585 -0.49 -22.11 -9.19
C GLY A 585 0.56 -22.06 -10.31
N SER A 586 0.17 -22.22 -11.59
CA SER A 586 1.08 -22.26 -12.75
C SER A 586 0.42 -21.71 -14.02
N ILE A 587 1.24 -21.33 -14.99
CA ILE A 587 0.78 -20.87 -16.31
C ILE A 587 0.73 -22.06 -17.28
N ALA A 588 -0.36 -22.16 -18.03
CA ALA A 588 -0.53 -23.22 -19.04
C ALA A 588 0.56 -23.15 -20.12
N PRO A 589 1.03 -24.31 -20.64
CA PRO A 589 2.09 -24.38 -21.67
C PRO A 589 1.83 -23.48 -22.87
N LYS A 590 0.58 -23.38 -23.31
CA LYS A 590 0.15 -22.56 -24.45
C LYS A 590 0.49 -21.06 -24.25
N ARG A 591 0.47 -20.56 -23.00
CA ARG A 591 0.72 -19.16 -22.69
C ARG A 591 2.16 -18.83 -22.29
N ARG A 592 3.04 -19.83 -22.09
CA ARG A 592 4.44 -19.59 -21.67
C ARG A 592 5.25 -18.73 -22.64
N ASN A 593 5.01 -18.87 -23.97
CA ASN A 593 5.69 -18.04 -24.96
C ASN A 593 5.22 -16.58 -24.87
N TRP A 594 3.95 -16.38 -24.65
CA TRP A 594 3.33 -15.08 -24.48
C TRP A 594 3.80 -14.42 -23.18
N GLU A 595 3.79 -15.14 -22.06
CA GLU A 595 4.36 -14.75 -20.78
C GLU A 595 5.82 -14.28 -20.92
N ARG A 596 6.66 -15.07 -21.59
CA ARG A 596 8.07 -14.71 -21.84
C ARG A 596 8.22 -13.41 -22.63
N ARG A 597 7.41 -13.20 -23.65
CA ARG A 597 7.42 -11.96 -24.44
C ARG A 597 7.05 -10.73 -23.60
N ILE A 598 6.03 -10.85 -22.77
CA ILE A 598 5.62 -9.76 -21.86
C ILE A 598 6.74 -9.42 -20.89
N MET A 599 7.34 -10.43 -20.24
CA MET A 599 8.45 -10.24 -19.30
C MET A 599 9.72 -9.70 -19.97
N SER A 600 9.99 -10.07 -21.22
CA SER A 600 11.13 -9.53 -21.98
C SER A 600 10.95 -8.05 -22.27
N ARG A 601 9.78 -7.63 -22.79
CA ARG A 601 9.46 -6.20 -23.00
C ARG A 601 9.50 -5.40 -21.68
N ALA A 602 9.00 -5.98 -20.59
CA ALA A 602 9.02 -5.36 -19.28
C ALA A 602 10.45 -5.07 -18.77
N ARG A 603 11.45 -5.90 -19.12
CA ARG A 603 12.86 -5.67 -18.76
C ARG A 603 13.49 -4.49 -19.53
N GLN A 604 12.99 -4.21 -20.72
CA GLN A 604 13.46 -3.14 -21.59
C GLN A 604 12.78 -1.78 -21.26
N GLY A 605 11.75 -1.79 -20.43
CA GLY A 605 11.00 -0.58 -20.08
C GLY A 605 9.95 -0.17 -21.11
N TYR A 606 9.65 -1.06 -22.09
CA TYR A 606 8.65 -0.82 -23.16
C TYR A 606 7.47 -1.77 -23.04
#